data_cf3f4c4a4670d27b977c6e140fbfe8e5
#
_entry.id   cf3f4c4a4670d27b977c6e140fbfe8e5
#
_cell.length_a   1.000
_cell.length_b   1.000
_cell.length_c   1.000
_cell.angle_alpha   90.00
_cell.angle_beta   90.00
_cell.angle_gamma   90.00
#
_symmetry.space_group_name_H-M   'P 1'
#
loop_
_entity.id
_entity.type
_entity.pdbx_description
1 polymer ?
#
loop_
_entity_poly.entity_id
_entity_poly.type
_entity_poly.pdbx_seq_one_letter_code
_entity_poly.pdbx_strand_id
1 'polypeptide(L)'
;MRRNRKISLLAGTATVVVAAGITMLGMGPANAIANGEAVEEGKYAFSTKLTMTGIPVAGGGTRNSACSGALISAQWIITAGHCFRDENGVRVERPVAASTVATVGRTDLATGTGGHDVEIVAVRQSATADVALAKLATPVKDVKPLKLGKRAPEVGDTLRLTGYGSLTSTNPVPATHLQTGQLTVESIQDATLGLKGLAPQADTTPCPYDSGGPFFRESRWRAPELVAVVSNGPSCPHTEVESPARTDNLARWIKDAIRG
;
A
#
# COMPACT_ATOMS: atom_id res chain seq x y z
N MET A 1 -6.40 21.22 93.45
CA MET A 1 -6.25 20.04 92.58
C MET A 1 -6.38 20.46 91.13
N ARG A 2 -5.27 20.62 90.36
CA ARG A 2 -5.26 20.95 88.95
C ARG A 2 -4.66 19.77 88.19
N ARG A 3 -5.42 19.21 87.31
CA ARG A 3 -5.08 18.02 86.50
C ARG A 3 -4.53 18.47 85.15
N ASN A 4 -3.20 18.31 85.01
CA ASN A 4 -2.52 18.58 83.69
C ASN A 4 -2.83 17.47 82.73
N ARG A 5 -3.44 17.82 81.60
CA ARG A 5 -3.56 16.96 80.41
C ARG A 5 -2.36 17.21 79.51
N LYS A 6 -1.54 16.21 79.27
CA LYS A 6 -0.50 16.20 78.28
C LYS A 6 -1.16 15.87 76.87
N ILE A 7 -0.98 16.76 75.98
CA ILE A 7 -1.37 16.54 74.57
C ILE A 7 -0.13 15.98 73.87
N SER A 8 -0.22 14.74 73.38
CA SER A 8 0.81 14.16 72.50
C SER A 8 0.50 14.50 71.05
N LEU A 9 1.40 15.26 70.35
CA LEU A 9 1.39 15.46 68.93
C LEU A 9 1.97 14.20 68.29
N LEU A 10 1.17 13.50 67.49
CA LEU A 10 1.65 12.51 66.51
C LEU A 10 2.03 13.25 65.21
N ALA A 11 3.33 13.25 64.93
CA ALA A 11 3.83 13.68 63.61
C ALA A 11 3.62 12.56 62.62
N GLY A 12 2.66 12.74 61.70
CA GLY A 12 2.46 11.84 60.57
C GLY A 12 3.41 12.22 59.41
N THR A 13 4.37 11.36 59.13
CA THR A 13 5.19 11.46 57.90
C THR A 13 4.40 11.01 56.70
N ALA A 14 4.02 11.96 55.84
CA ALA A 14 3.41 11.66 54.53
C ALA A 14 4.51 11.24 53.58
N THR A 15 4.53 9.96 53.20
CA THR A 15 5.39 9.43 52.14
C THR A 15 4.76 9.77 50.80
N VAL A 16 5.35 10.72 50.05
CA VAL A 16 4.97 11.00 48.66
C VAL A 16 5.57 9.93 47.79
N VAL A 17 4.75 9.01 47.28
CA VAL A 17 5.15 8.06 46.25
C VAL A 17 5.07 8.81 44.90
N VAL A 18 6.22 9.22 44.34
CA VAL A 18 6.33 9.70 42.98
C VAL A 18 6.29 8.48 42.05
N ALA A 19 5.13 8.19 41.50
CA ALA A 19 5.01 7.22 40.42
C ALA A 19 5.67 7.85 39.15
N ALA A 20 6.91 7.44 38.85
CA ALA A 20 7.53 7.72 37.57
C ALA A 20 6.75 6.97 36.48
N GLY A 21 5.85 7.67 35.80
CA GLY A 21 5.19 7.18 34.61
C GLY A 21 6.24 6.99 33.53
N ILE A 22 6.63 5.73 33.26
CA ILE A 22 7.36 5.37 32.05
C ILE A 22 6.37 5.52 30.91
N THR A 23 6.39 6.67 30.22
CA THR A 23 5.79 6.80 28.89
C THR A 23 6.55 5.85 27.97
N MET A 24 6.03 4.65 27.77
CA MET A 24 6.40 3.84 26.62
C MET A 24 6.06 4.67 25.38
N LEU A 25 7.07 5.27 24.77
CA LEU A 25 7.00 5.72 23.38
C LEU A 25 6.76 4.43 22.57
N GLY A 26 5.49 4.12 22.33
CA GLY A 26 5.13 3.05 21.43
C GLY A 26 5.76 3.41 20.07
N MET A 27 6.75 2.63 19.65
CA MET A 27 7.12 2.58 18.25
C MET A 27 5.86 2.10 17.53
N GLY A 28 5.13 3.05 16.93
CA GLY A 28 4.00 2.73 16.09
C GLY A 28 4.44 1.76 15.01
N PRO A 29 3.55 0.90 14.49
CA PRO A 29 3.87 0.00 13.41
C PRO A 29 4.50 0.81 12.26
N ALA A 30 5.55 0.24 11.63
CA ALA A 30 6.17 0.86 10.47
C ALA A 30 5.09 1.07 9.40
N ASN A 31 4.74 2.35 9.14
CA ASN A 31 3.69 2.71 8.21
C ASN A 31 4.22 2.59 6.76
N ALA A 32 3.46 2.06 5.84
CA ALA A 32 3.63 2.18 4.39
C ALA A 32 2.83 3.40 3.95
N ILE A 33 3.09 4.00 2.80
CA ILE A 33 2.50 5.29 2.42
C ILE A 33 2.92 6.39 3.42
N ALA A 34 3.77 7.31 3.00
CA ALA A 34 4.23 8.38 3.87
C ALA A 34 3.03 9.14 4.45
N ASN A 35 3.05 9.34 5.77
CA ASN A 35 1.99 10.02 6.51
C ASN A 35 0.57 9.43 6.30
N GLY A 36 0.50 8.14 5.95
CA GLY A 36 -0.73 7.37 5.86
C GLY A 36 -1.21 6.84 7.21
N GLU A 37 -2.20 5.98 7.19
CA GLU A 37 -2.77 5.31 8.36
C GLU A 37 -2.84 3.79 8.18
N ALA A 38 -2.74 3.04 9.27
CA ALA A 38 -2.84 1.60 9.26
C ALA A 38 -4.26 1.16 8.86
N VAL A 39 -4.36 0.14 8.01
CA VAL A 39 -5.63 -0.45 7.60
C VAL A 39 -6.12 -1.41 8.68
N GLU A 40 -7.40 -1.35 9.04
CA GLU A 40 -8.04 -2.32 9.93
C GLU A 40 -7.95 -3.74 9.35
N GLU A 41 -7.80 -4.74 10.23
CA GLU A 41 -7.67 -6.14 9.81
C GLU A 41 -8.83 -6.59 8.91
N GLY A 42 -8.46 -7.20 7.77
CA GLY A 42 -9.41 -7.68 6.77
C GLY A 42 -10.05 -6.61 5.87
N LYS A 43 -9.85 -5.32 6.14
CA LYS A 43 -10.31 -4.24 5.26
C LYS A 43 -9.41 -4.15 4.03
N TYR A 44 -10.00 -3.88 2.86
CA TYR A 44 -9.29 -3.82 1.57
C TYR A 44 -8.50 -5.11 1.26
N ALA A 45 -9.05 -6.27 1.58
CA ALA A 45 -8.41 -7.58 1.39
C ALA A 45 -7.94 -7.85 -0.05
N PHE A 46 -8.45 -7.11 -1.05
CA PHE A 46 -7.94 -7.16 -2.42
C PHE A 46 -6.51 -6.62 -2.57
N SER A 47 -6.02 -5.84 -1.59
CA SER A 47 -4.66 -5.30 -1.63
C SER A 47 -3.63 -6.42 -1.59
N THR A 48 -2.60 -6.27 -2.40
CA THR A 48 -1.62 -7.32 -2.64
C THR A 48 -0.21 -6.75 -2.49
N LYS A 49 0.69 -7.48 -1.82
CA LYS A 49 2.13 -7.26 -1.88
C LYS A 49 2.74 -8.20 -2.91
N LEU A 50 3.59 -7.69 -3.78
CA LEU A 50 4.45 -8.47 -4.65
C LEU A 50 5.86 -8.48 -4.07
N THR A 51 6.36 -9.65 -3.66
CA THR A 51 7.73 -9.84 -3.19
C THR A 51 8.54 -10.49 -4.31
N MET A 52 9.60 -9.81 -4.78
CA MET A 52 10.43 -10.24 -5.89
C MET A 52 11.84 -10.54 -5.40
N THR A 53 12.25 -11.79 -5.54
CA THR A 53 13.57 -12.28 -5.10
C THR A 53 14.41 -12.70 -6.29
N GLY A 54 15.67 -12.25 -6.33
CA GLY A 54 16.58 -12.63 -7.39
C GLY A 54 16.29 -11.99 -8.75
N ILE A 55 16.00 -10.68 -8.79
CA ILE A 55 15.86 -9.90 -10.03
C ILE A 55 17.25 -9.73 -10.64
N PRO A 56 17.51 -10.17 -11.88
CA PRO A 56 18.79 -9.95 -12.56
C PRO A 56 19.12 -8.46 -12.69
N VAL A 57 20.39 -8.11 -12.58
CA VAL A 57 20.89 -6.75 -12.81
C VAL A 57 21.93 -6.72 -13.90
N ALA A 58 21.98 -5.65 -14.68
CA ALA A 58 22.99 -5.45 -15.70
C ALA A 58 24.40 -5.56 -15.10
N GLY A 59 25.29 -6.27 -15.78
CA GLY A 59 26.65 -6.52 -15.29
C GLY A 59 26.77 -7.73 -14.35
N GLY A 60 25.68 -8.46 -14.08
CA GLY A 60 25.66 -9.69 -13.29
C GLY A 60 25.18 -9.49 -11.85
N GLY A 61 24.83 -10.61 -11.20
CA GLY A 61 24.24 -10.61 -9.86
C GLY A 61 22.73 -10.40 -9.86
N THR A 62 22.18 -10.28 -8.68
CA THR A 62 20.72 -10.12 -8.47
C THR A 62 20.43 -9.12 -7.34
N ARG A 63 19.23 -8.58 -7.34
CA ARG A 63 18.65 -7.78 -6.26
C ARG A 63 17.26 -8.28 -5.88
N ASN A 64 16.81 -7.93 -4.68
CA ASN A 64 15.42 -8.12 -4.26
C ASN A 64 14.68 -6.79 -4.35
N SER A 65 13.36 -6.87 -4.56
CA SER A 65 12.48 -5.71 -4.56
C SER A 65 11.07 -6.10 -4.15
N ALA A 66 10.20 -5.12 -4.06
CA ALA A 66 8.78 -5.32 -3.85
C ALA A 66 7.97 -4.31 -4.67
N CYS A 67 6.72 -4.65 -4.92
CA CYS A 67 5.67 -3.76 -5.42
C CYS A 67 4.37 -4.03 -4.65
N SER A 68 3.41 -3.15 -4.81
CA SER A 68 2.03 -3.35 -4.38
C SER A 68 1.13 -3.65 -5.58
N GLY A 69 -0.10 -4.05 -5.32
CA GLY A 69 -1.09 -4.33 -6.36
C GLY A 69 -2.47 -4.57 -5.79
N ALA A 70 -3.39 -5.02 -6.62
CA ALA A 70 -4.73 -5.41 -6.20
C ALA A 70 -5.25 -6.63 -6.97
N LEU A 71 -5.90 -7.56 -6.27
CA LEU A 71 -6.66 -8.65 -6.88
C LEU A 71 -7.84 -8.04 -7.65
N ILE A 72 -7.93 -8.26 -8.96
CA ILE A 72 -9.03 -7.79 -9.84
C ILE A 72 -9.90 -8.92 -10.39
N SER A 73 -9.43 -10.14 -10.29
CA SER A 73 -10.21 -11.38 -10.50
C SER A 73 -9.58 -12.49 -9.67
N ALA A 74 -10.21 -13.64 -9.56
CA ALA A 74 -9.70 -14.73 -8.73
C ALA A 74 -8.25 -15.14 -9.06
N GLN A 75 -7.75 -14.87 -10.25
CA GLN A 75 -6.43 -15.31 -10.70
C GLN A 75 -5.54 -14.19 -11.28
N TRP A 76 -5.95 -12.93 -11.14
CA TRP A 76 -5.19 -11.82 -11.69
C TRP A 76 -5.04 -10.65 -10.73
N ILE A 77 -3.80 -10.21 -10.59
CA ILE A 77 -3.41 -8.98 -9.89
C ILE A 77 -3.17 -7.89 -10.93
N ILE A 78 -3.64 -6.66 -10.66
CA ILE A 78 -3.19 -5.46 -11.35
C ILE A 78 -2.08 -4.79 -10.55
N THR A 79 -1.05 -4.29 -11.24
CA THR A 79 0.10 -3.60 -10.66
C THR A 79 0.74 -2.66 -11.68
N ALA A 80 1.86 -2.01 -11.35
CA ALA A 80 2.60 -1.17 -12.28
C ALA A 80 3.41 -2.01 -13.29
N GLY A 81 3.47 -1.54 -14.53
CA GLY A 81 4.22 -2.19 -15.60
C GLY A 81 5.72 -2.24 -15.33
N HIS A 82 6.26 -1.18 -14.71
CA HIS A 82 7.68 -1.10 -14.38
C HIS A 82 8.14 -2.11 -13.30
N CYS A 83 7.21 -2.75 -12.57
CA CYS A 83 7.54 -3.83 -11.64
C CYS A 83 8.13 -5.06 -12.35
N PHE A 84 7.87 -5.21 -13.66
CA PHE A 84 8.37 -6.30 -14.49
C PHE A 84 9.28 -5.78 -15.62
N ARG A 85 10.39 -5.13 -15.22
CA ARG A 85 11.49 -4.74 -16.11
C ARG A 85 12.61 -5.75 -16.05
N ASP A 86 13.16 -6.10 -17.22
CA ASP A 86 14.36 -6.93 -17.30
C ASP A 86 15.63 -6.16 -16.89
N GLU A 87 16.78 -6.79 -17.00
CA GLU A 87 18.09 -6.22 -16.66
C GLU A 87 18.48 -4.99 -17.51
N ASN A 88 17.81 -4.79 -18.66
CA ASN A 88 18.00 -3.64 -19.55
C ASN A 88 16.97 -2.51 -19.26
N GLY A 89 16.12 -2.68 -18.26
CA GLY A 89 15.08 -1.72 -17.90
C GLY A 89 13.85 -1.77 -18.80
N VAL A 90 13.73 -2.77 -19.68
CA VAL A 90 12.60 -2.94 -20.60
C VAL A 90 11.46 -3.68 -19.89
N ARG A 91 10.22 -3.18 -20.01
CA ARG A 91 9.02 -3.87 -19.50
C ARG A 91 8.77 -5.12 -20.33
N VAL A 92 8.59 -6.26 -19.70
CA VAL A 92 8.42 -7.58 -20.34
C VAL A 92 7.17 -8.30 -19.87
N GLU A 93 6.63 -9.19 -20.70
CA GLU A 93 5.41 -9.97 -20.41
C GLU A 93 5.72 -11.32 -19.74
N ARG A 94 6.63 -11.31 -18.81
CA ARG A 94 7.01 -12.49 -17.98
C ARG A 94 7.46 -12.05 -16.59
N PRO A 95 7.40 -12.92 -15.57
CA PRO A 95 8.13 -12.72 -14.34
C PRO A 95 9.62 -12.57 -14.64
N VAL A 96 10.30 -11.61 -14.00
CA VAL A 96 11.74 -11.31 -14.22
C VAL A 96 12.61 -11.80 -13.07
N ALA A 97 12.09 -11.81 -11.85
CA ALA A 97 12.78 -12.35 -10.67
C ALA A 97 12.79 -13.89 -10.71
N ALA A 98 13.73 -14.48 -10.00
CA ALA A 98 13.78 -15.93 -9.78
C ALA A 98 12.50 -16.44 -9.09
N SER A 99 11.93 -15.64 -8.19
CA SER A 99 10.61 -15.85 -7.60
C SER A 99 9.88 -14.51 -7.46
N THR A 100 8.58 -14.52 -7.77
CA THR A 100 7.66 -13.38 -7.52
C THR A 100 6.42 -13.92 -6.83
N VAL A 101 6.30 -13.65 -5.54
CA VAL A 101 5.16 -14.08 -4.71
C VAL A 101 4.21 -12.93 -4.48
N ALA A 102 2.93 -13.16 -4.76
CA ALA A 102 1.82 -12.27 -4.40
C ALA A 102 1.23 -12.70 -3.05
N THR A 103 1.32 -11.83 -2.03
CA THR A 103 0.59 -11.99 -0.77
C THR A 103 -0.72 -11.23 -0.87
N VAL A 104 -1.85 -11.94 -0.90
CA VAL A 104 -3.20 -11.40 -1.10
C VAL A 104 -4.01 -11.56 0.18
N GLY A 105 -4.72 -10.52 0.62
CA GLY A 105 -5.68 -10.62 1.73
C GLY A 105 -5.06 -10.70 3.12
N ARG A 106 -3.81 -10.32 3.28
CA ARG A 106 -3.12 -10.28 4.58
C ARG A 106 -2.84 -8.84 4.97
N THR A 107 -3.52 -8.32 5.96
CA THR A 107 -3.36 -6.93 6.41
C THR A 107 -2.02 -6.72 7.13
N ASP A 108 -1.63 -7.65 8.00
CA ASP A 108 -0.36 -7.65 8.72
C ASP A 108 0.54 -8.81 8.25
N LEU A 109 1.60 -8.48 7.53
CA LEU A 109 2.58 -9.44 7.02
C LEU A 109 3.48 -10.01 8.14
N ALA A 110 3.64 -9.30 9.27
CA ALA A 110 4.49 -9.73 10.38
C ALA A 110 3.89 -10.94 11.11
N THR A 111 2.58 -11.11 11.12
CA THR A 111 1.92 -12.26 11.75
C THR A 111 2.14 -13.56 10.98
N GLY A 112 2.42 -13.46 9.67
CA GLY A 112 2.57 -14.61 8.78
C GLY A 112 1.31 -15.46 8.61
N THR A 113 0.16 -15.02 9.14
CA THR A 113 -1.11 -15.75 9.14
C THR A 113 -2.16 -15.03 8.29
N GLY A 114 -3.18 -15.78 7.83
CA GLY A 114 -4.25 -15.27 6.97
C GLY A 114 -3.79 -14.96 5.54
N GLY A 115 -4.75 -14.71 4.66
CA GLY A 115 -4.49 -14.44 3.24
C GLY A 115 -3.82 -15.60 2.50
N HIS A 116 -3.26 -15.30 1.34
CA HIS A 116 -2.69 -16.28 0.42
C HIS A 116 -1.34 -15.82 -0.10
N ASP A 117 -0.34 -16.67 -0.08
CA ASP A 117 0.95 -16.48 -0.77
C ASP A 117 0.92 -17.34 -2.05
N VAL A 118 0.92 -16.69 -3.23
CA VAL A 118 0.77 -17.36 -4.53
C VAL A 118 1.83 -16.84 -5.50
N GLU A 119 2.51 -17.75 -6.18
CA GLU A 119 3.52 -17.43 -7.20
C GLU A 119 2.87 -16.77 -8.44
N ILE A 120 3.57 -15.79 -9.04
CA ILE A 120 3.21 -15.19 -10.32
C ILE A 120 3.79 -16.02 -11.45
N VAL A 121 2.94 -16.49 -12.37
CA VAL A 121 3.34 -17.39 -13.48
C VAL A 121 3.30 -16.74 -14.85
N ALA A 122 2.61 -15.60 -15.01
CA ALA A 122 2.56 -14.86 -16.28
C ALA A 122 2.32 -13.38 -16.03
N VAL A 123 2.73 -12.55 -16.99
CA VAL A 123 2.53 -11.10 -16.98
C VAL A 123 1.94 -10.66 -18.33
N ARG A 124 1.12 -9.61 -18.33
CA ARG A 124 0.66 -8.88 -19.50
C ARG A 124 0.95 -7.40 -19.27
N GLN A 125 1.54 -6.73 -20.25
CA GLN A 125 1.86 -5.30 -20.20
C GLN A 125 0.86 -4.49 -21.00
N SER A 126 0.40 -3.36 -20.46
CA SER A 126 -0.30 -2.36 -21.25
C SER A 126 0.69 -1.66 -22.19
N ALA A 127 0.30 -1.51 -23.47
CA ALA A 127 1.10 -0.77 -24.44
C ALA A 127 1.05 0.76 -24.24
N THR A 128 0.01 1.27 -23.57
CA THR A 128 -0.31 2.72 -23.51
C THR A 128 -0.14 3.34 -22.13
N ALA A 129 -0.01 2.53 -21.08
CA ALA A 129 0.15 3.02 -19.69
C ALA A 129 1.13 2.15 -18.93
N ASP A 130 1.62 2.64 -17.81
CA ASP A 130 2.50 1.89 -16.89
C ASP A 130 1.68 0.94 -16.00
N VAL A 131 1.00 -0.01 -16.65
CA VAL A 131 0.11 -0.99 -16.01
C VAL A 131 0.47 -2.39 -16.48
N ALA A 132 0.56 -3.33 -15.54
CA ALA A 132 0.68 -4.76 -15.81
C ALA A 132 -0.41 -5.56 -15.10
N LEU A 133 -0.74 -6.71 -15.69
CA LEU A 133 -1.52 -7.78 -15.07
C LEU A 133 -0.60 -8.95 -14.79
N ALA A 134 -0.62 -9.44 -13.55
CA ALA A 134 0.17 -10.59 -13.10
C ALA A 134 -0.75 -11.76 -12.78
N LYS A 135 -0.52 -12.92 -13.40
CA LYS A 135 -1.33 -14.13 -13.23
C LYS A 135 -0.83 -14.94 -12.05
N LEU A 136 -1.72 -15.26 -11.13
CA LEU A 136 -1.48 -16.17 -10.00
C LEU A 136 -1.43 -17.63 -10.49
N ALA A 137 -0.53 -18.42 -9.94
CA ALA A 137 -0.43 -19.86 -10.19
C ALA A 137 -1.73 -20.60 -9.82
N THR A 138 -2.34 -20.21 -8.70
CA THR A 138 -3.62 -20.76 -8.23
C THR A 138 -4.61 -19.62 -7.95
N PRO A 139 -5.94 -19.86 -8.17
CA PRO A 139 -6.94 -18.83 -7.95
C PRO A 139 -7.20 -18.61 -6.45
N VAL A 140 -7.31 -17.34 -6.03
CA VAL A 140 -7.79 -16.90 -4.73
C VAL A 140 -9.29 -16.61 -4.84
N LYS A 141 -10.14 -17.43 -4.20
CA LYS A 141 -11.60 -17.40 -4.40
C LYS A 141 -12.37 -16.79 -3.24
N ASP A 142 -11.79 -16.75 -2.06
CA ASP A 142 -12.38 -16.26 -0.81
C ASP A 142 -12.12 -14.77 -0.56
N VAL A 143 -11.26 -14.14 -1.36
CA VAL A 143 -11.02 -12.70 -1.36
C VAL A 143 -11.82 -12.04 -2.47
N LYS A 144 -12.65 -11.04 -2.11
CA LYS A 144 -13.44 -10.29 -3.08
C LYS A 144 -12.55 -9.36 -3.91
N PRO A 145 -12.48 -9.53 -5.24
CA PRO A 145 -11.65 -8.67 -6.09
C PRO A 145 -12.13 -7.21 -6.10
N LEU A 146 -11.19 -6.28 -6.28
CA LEU A 146 -11.45 -4.88 -6.57
C LEU A 146 -12.08 -4.78 -7.98
N LYS A 147 -13.22 -4.08 -8.07
CA LYS A 147 -13.91 -3.90 -9.35
C LYS A 147 -13.18 -2.87 -10.22
N LEU A 148 -13.18 -3.08 -11.52
CA LEU A 148 -12.75 -2.05 -12.47
C LEU A 148 -13.74 -0.87 -12.47
N GLY A 149 -13.23 0.35 -12.39
CA GLY A 149 -14.02 1.56 -12.50
C GLY A 149 -14.73 1.64 -13.85
N LYS A 150 -15.97 2.13 -13.84
CA LYS A 150 -16.77 2.32 -15.06
C LYS A 150 -16.89 3.80 -15.42
N ARG A 151 -16.73 4.68 -14.46
CA ARG A 151 -16.78 6.14 -14.62
C ARG A 151 -15.36 6.68 -14.74
N ALA A 152 -15.13 7.54 -15.72
CA ALA A 152 -13.89 8.30 -15.81
C ALA A 152 -13.67 9.12 -14.52
N PRO A 153 -12.41 9.36 -14.10
CA PRO A 153 -12.14 10.29 -13.02
C PRO A 153 -12.50 11.72 -13.40
N GLU A 154 -12.82 12.52 -12.39
CA GLU A 154 -13.07 13.96 -12.53
C GLU A 154 -12.14 14.73 -11.59
N VAL A 155 -11.74 15.94 -11.99
CA VAL A 155 -10.99 16.85 -11.09
C VAL A 155 -11.82 17.11 -9.83
N GLY A 156 -11.17 16.97 -8.66
CA GLY A 156 -11.83 17.01 -7.36
C GLY A 156 -12.32 15.67 -6.83
N ASP A 157 -12.29 14.58 -7.63
CA ASP A 157 -12.54 13.23 -7.08
C ASP A 157 -11.53 12.90 -5.98
N THR A 158 -12.00 12.35 -4.87
CA THR A 158 -11.14 11.78 -3.83
C THR A 158 -10.93 10.29 -4.11
N LEU A 159 -9.69 9.87 -4.17
CA LEU A 159 -9.29 8.48 -4.34
C LEU A 159 -8.56 7.98 -3.09
N ARG A 160 -8.85 6.75 -2.71
CA ARG A 160 -8.11 6.04 -1.66
C ARG A 160 -6.99 5.23 -2.29
N LEU A 161 -5.82 5.29 -1.66
CA LEU A 161 -4.66 4.46 -1.95
C LEU A 161 -4.51 3.38 -0.87
N THR A 162 -4.06 2.19 -1.26
CA THR A 162 -3.54 1.18 -0.32
C THR A 162 -2.22 0.61 -0.84
N GLY A 163 -1.30 0.28 0.09
CA GLY A 163 -0.01 -0.28 -0.28
C GLY A 163 0.81 -0.79 0.91
N TYR A 164 1.92 -1.47 0.59
CA TYR A 164 2.90 -2.02 1.52
C TYR A 164 4.29 -1.40 1.30
N GLY A 165 4.32 -0.14 0.87
CA GLY A 165 5.54 0.59 0.56
C GLY A 165 6.37 0.94 1.80
N SER A 166 7.21 1.96 1.66
CA SER A 166 8.01 2.49 2.76
C SER A 166 7.40 3.80 3.29
N LEU A 167 8.00 4.35 4.35
CA LEU A 167 7.65 5.65 4.92
C LEU A 167 8.38 6.81 4.26
N THR A 168 9.48 6.52 3.60
CA THR A 168 10.40 7.52 3.09
C THR A 168 11.14 6.99 1.88
N SER A 169 11.56 7.90 1.01
CA SER A 169 12.44 7.58 -0.13
C SER A 169 13.91 7.36 0.28
N THR A 170 14.31 7.79 1.48
CA THR A 170 15.67 7.62 1.97
C THR A 170 15.82 6.29 2.73
N ASN A 171 16.68 5.39 2.23
CA ASN A 171 16.86 4.03 2.78
C ASN A 171 15.52 3.32 3.01
N PRO A 172 14.70 3.13 1.96
CA PRO A 172 13.35 2.64 2.09
C PRO A 172 13.31 1.21 2.61
N VAL A 173 12.46 0.96 3.61
CA VAL A 173 12.16 -0.37 4.14
C VAL A 173 10.69 -0.64 3.92
N PRO A 174 10.31 -1.74 3.23
CA PRO A 174 8.90 -2.08 3.03
C PRO A 174 8.18 -2.27 4.36
N ALA A 175 6.97 -1.75 4.48
CA ALA A 175 6.15 -1.98 5.65
C ALA A 175 5.68 -3.42 5.75
N THR A 176 5.43 -3.84 6.99
CA THR A 176 4.84 -5.15 7.31
C THR A 176 3.32 -5.07 7.46
N HIS A 177 2.74 -3.88 7.55
CA HIS A 177 1.31 -3.68 7.72
C HIS A 177 0.74 -2.84 6.57
N LEU A 178 -0.41 -3.25 6.00
CA LEU A 178 -1.10 -2.52 4.94
C LEU A 178 -1.47 -1.11 5.42
N GLN A 179 -1.15 -0.11 4.60
CA GLN A 179 -1.45 1.27 4.86
C GLN A 179 -2.42 1.85 3.85
N THR A 180 -3.01 2.98 4.19
CA THR A 180 -3.94 3.72 3.34
C THR A 180 -3.78 5.23 3.50
N GLY A 181 -4.14 5.95 2.45
CA GLY A 181 -4.24 7.40 2.43
C GLY A 181 -5.27 7.85 1.40
N GLN A 182 -5.61 9.11 1.39
CA GLN A 182 -6.51 9.70 0.40
C GLN A 182 -5.79 10.81 -0.36
N LEU A 183 -6.03 10.86 -1.66
CA LEU A 183 -5.51 11.88 -2.55
C LEU A 183 -6.64 12.45 -3.41
N THR A 184 -6.51 13.71 -3.82
CA THR A 184 -7.47 14.41 -4.69
C THR A 184 -6.96 14.46 -6.12
N VAL A 185 -7.84 14.25 -7.10
CA VAL A 185 -7.53 14.42 -8.53
C VAL A 185 -7.40 15.90 -8.85
N GLU A 186 -6.20 16.33 -9.26
CA GLU A 186 -5.88 17.70 -9.69
C GLU A 186 -5.93 17.88 -11.21
N SER A 187 -5.56 16.81 -11.95
CA SER A 187 -5.54 16.83 -13.42
C SER A 187 -5.72 15.44 -14.01
N ILE A 188 -6.11 15.40 -15.28
CA ILE A 188 -6.39 14.17 -16.03
C ILE A 188 -5.71 14.26 -17.38
N GLN A 189 -4.88 13.27 -17.69
CA GLN A 189 -4.20 13.08 -18.96
C GLN A 189 -4.59 11.74 -19.58
N ASP A 190 -4.13 11.45 -20.79
CA ASP A 190 -4.52 10.22 -21.50
C ASP A 190 -4.10 8.95 -20.73
N ALA A 191 -2.86 8.88 -20.25
CA ALA A 191 -2.31 7.70 -19.57
C ALA A 191 -2.18 7.85 -18.04
N THR A 192 -2.29 9.08 -17.50
CA THR A 192 -2.00 9.39 -16.10
C THR A 192 -3.04 10.32 -15.48
N LEU A 193 -3.03 10.39 -14.14
CA LEU A 193 -3.69 11.43 -13.37
C LEU A 193 -2.63 12.30 -12.70
N GLY A 194 -2.99 13.53 -12.32
CA GLY A 194 -2.28 14.28 -11.31
C GLY A 194 -3.03 14.15 -9.99
N LEU A 195 -2.38 13.64 -8.94
CA LEU A 195 -2.98 13.49 -7.61
C LEU A 195 -2.19 14.26 -6.57
N LYS A 196 -2.88 14.84 -5.58
CA LYS A 196 -2.26 15.46 -4.39
C LYS A 196 -2.77 14.83 -3.11
N GLY A 197 -1.88 14.72 -2.12
CA GLY A 197 -2.21 14.26 -0.77
C GLY A 197 -3.36 15.07 -0.15
N LEU A 198 -4.29 14.36 0.51
CA LEU A 198 -5.47 14.95 1.15
C LEU A 198 -5.56 14.53 2.62
N ALA A 199 -5.52 13.25 2.90
CA ALA A 199 -5.72 12.71 4.24
C ALA A 199 -4.90 11.42 4.45
N PRO A 200 -4.40 11.21 5.68
CA PRO A 200 -4.57 12.03 6.90
C PRO A 200 -3.92 13.42 6.85
N GLN A 201 -2.92 13.64 5.96
CA GLN A 201 -2.19 14.89 5.84
C GLN A 201 -2.02 15.29 4.38
N ALA A 202 -1.70 16.57 4.11
CA ALA A 202 -1.50 17.08 2.75
C ALA A 202 -0.26 16.50 2.04
N ASP A 203 0.68 15.95 2.80
CA ASP A 203 1.87 15.24 2.33
C ASP A 203 1.75 13.71 2.45
N THR A 204 0.52 13.19 2.57
CA THR A 204 0.25 11.76 2.44
C THR A 204 0.47 11.34 0.98
N THR A 205 1.51 10.53 0.73
CA THR A 205 1.93 10.14 -0.62
C THR A 205 2.43 8.69 -0.69
N PRO A 206 2.33 8.04 -1.87
CA PRO A 206 2.99 6.76 -2.09
C PRO A 206 4.52 6.91 -1.95
N CYS A 207 5.17 5.82 -1.61
CA CYS A 207 6.61 5.74 -1.41
C CYS A 207 7.20 4.54 -2.19
N PRO A 208 8.52 4.32 -2.21
CA PRO A 208 9.11 3.09 -2.75
C PRO A 208 8.39 1.85 -2.23
N TYR A 209 8.15 0.88 -3.13
CA TYR A 209 7.39 -0.36 -2.96
C TYR A 209 5.85 -0.21 -2.95
N ASP A 210 5.29 1.02 -2.97
CA ASP A 210 3.86 1.23 -3.27
C ASP A 210 3.55 1.13 -4.77
N SER A 211 4.56 1.11 -5.65
CA SER A 211 4.38 0.92 -7.10
C SER A 211 3.34 -0.15 -7.41
N GLY A 212 2.33 0.19 -8.20
CA GLY A 212 1.21 -0.69 -8.56
C GLY A 212 0.09 -0.76 -7.53
N GLY A 213 0.25 -0.17 -6.35
CA GLY A 213 -0.83 -0.04 -5.36
C GLY A 213 -2.06 0.65 -5.95
N PRO A 214 -3.28 0.19 -5.64
CA PRO A 214 -4.49 0.69 -6.27
C PRO A 214 -4.91 2.05 -5.72
N PHE A 215 -5.25 2.97 -6.62
CA PHE A 215 -6.11 4.11 -6.34
C PHE A 215 -7.54 3.77 -6.72
N PHE A 216 -8.47 3.88 -5.76
CA PHE A 216 -9.85 3.49 -5.97
C PHE A 216 -10.83 4.48 -5.35
N ARG A 217 -12.05 4.56 -5.95
CA ARG A 217 -13.18 5.27 -5.33
C ARG A 217 -13.83 4.41 -4.28
N GLU A 218 -14.08 5.00 -3.13
CA GLU A 218 -14.94 4.43 -2.10
C GLU A 218 -16.37 4.98 -2.21
N SER A 219 -17.33 4.16 -1.80
CA SER A 219 -18.72 4.55 -1.65
C SER A 219 -19.33 3.78 -0.48
N ARG A 220 -20.14 4.44 0.32
CA ARG A 220 -20.91 3.78 1.40
C ARG A 220 -21.82 2.66 0.90
N TRP A 221 -22.27 2.77 -0.36
CA TRP A 221 -23.34 1.94 -0.89
C TRP A 221 -22.90 1.02 -2.03
N ARG A 222 -21.68 1.15 -2.50
CA ARG A 222 -21.17 0.37 -3.64
C ARG A 222 -19.81 -0.21 -3.30
N ALA A 223 -19.49 -1.34 -3.94
CA ALA A 223 -18.13 -1.88 -3.88
C ALA A 223 -17.12 -0.85 -4.41
N PRO A 224 -15.90 -0.80 -3.83
CA PRO A 224 -14.85 0.08 -4.32
C PRO A 224 -14.52 -0.20 -5.79
N GLU A 225 -14.14 0.86 -6.53
CA GLU A 225 -13.85 0.79 -7.96
C GLU A 225 -12.45 1.34 -8.24
N LEU A 226 -11.60 0.53 -8.87
CA LEU A 226 -10.25 0.88 -9.31
C LEU A 226 -10.29 2.02 -10.33
N VAL A 227 -9.40 3.00 -10.17
CA VAL A 227 -9.29 4.17 -11.07
C VAL A 227 -7.87 4.30 -11.65
N ALA A 228 -6.85 4.03 -10.85
CA ALA A 228 -5.45 4.13 -11.24
C ALA A 228 -4.57 3.20 -10.39
N VAL A 229 -3.30 3.07 -10.74
CA VAL A 229 -2.28 2.41 -9.92
C VAL A 229 -1.07 3.33 -9.73
N VAL A 230 -0.39 3.23 -8.60
CA VAL A 230 0.85 3.97 -8.34
C VAL A 230 1.87 3.67 -9.43
N SER A 231 2.41 4.72 -10.05
CA SER A 231 3.39 4.62 -11.14
C SER A 231 4.62 5.47 -10.89
N ASN A 232 4.46 6.79 -10.83
CA ASN A 232 5.57 7.71 -10.68
C ASN A 232 5.17 8.93 -9.83
N GLY A 233 6.15 9.53 -9.16
CA GLY A 233 5.98 10.73 -8.35
C GLY A 233 7.30 11.23 -7.80
N PRO A 234 7.31 12.37 -7.10
CA PRO A 234 8.48 12.88 -6.39
C PRO A 234 8.93 11.98 -5.24
N SER A 235 10.05 12.30 -4.63
CA SER A 235 10.52 11.60 -3.41
C SER A 235 9.60 11.86 -2.22
N CYS A 236 9.09 10.82 -1.61
CA CYS A 236 8.14 10.89 -0.50
C CYS A 236 8.82 11.15 0.88
N PRO A 237 8.15 11.79 1.85
CA PRO A 237 6.86 12.48 1.70
C PRO A 237 7.00 13.83 0.95
N HIS A 238 5.94 14.28 0.30
CA HIS A 238 5.91 15.58 -0.40
C HIS A 238 4.47 16.10 -0.54
N THR A 239 4.32 17.38 -0.93
CA THR A 239 3.03 18.02 -1.24
C THR A 239 2.85 18.30 -2.74
N GLU A 240 3.76 17.79 -3.58
CA GLU A 240 3.72 17.92 -5.04
C GLU A 240 2.72 16.94 -5.67
N VAL A 241 2.61 16.97 -6.99
CA VAL A 241 1.66 16.14 -7.73
C VAL A 241 2.25 14.78 -8.05
N GLU A 242 1.56 13.72 -7.63
CA GLU A 242 1.78 12.34 -8.05
C GLU A 242 1.27 12.08 -9.46
N SER A 243 1.88 11.12 -10.17
CA SER A 243 1.50 10.75 -11.54
C SER A 243 1.17 9.25 -11.65
N PRO A 244 0.07 8.77 -11.07
CA PRO A 244 -0.37 7.39 -11.21
C PRO A 244 -0.87 7.08 -12.62
N ALA A 245 -0.73 5.81 -13.03
CA ALA A 245 -1.21 5.32 -14.31
C ALA A 245 -2.72 5.02 -14.25
N ARG A 246 -3.48 5.58 -15.20
CA ARG A 246 -4.93 5.38 -15.32
C ARG A 246 -5.28 3.95 -15.71
N THR A 247 -6.40 3.46 -15.19
CA THR A 247 -6.92 2.12 -15.52
C THR A 247 -8.36 2.13 -16.04
N ASP A 248 -9.11 3.22 -15.84
CA ASP A 248 -10.50 3.35 -16.29
C ASP A 248 -10.63 3.25 -17.82
N ASN A 249 -9.70 3.82 -18.57
CA ASN A 249 -9.62 3.76 -20.03
C ASN A 249 -9.00 2.44 -20.56
N LEU A 250 -8.47 1.58 -19.69
CA LEU A 250 -7.91 0.27 -20.03
C LEU A 250 -8.89 -0.90 -19.79
N ALA A 251 -10.13 -0.63 -19.39
CA ALA A 251 -11.08 -1.66 -18.98
C ALA A 251 -11.34 -2.76 -20.06
N ARG A 252 -11.28 -2.40 -21.33
CA ARG A 252 -11.39 -3.39 -22.43
C ARG A 252 -10.15 -4.28 -22.46
N TRP A 253 -8.96 -3.70 -22.54
CA TRP A 253 -7.69 -4.44 -22.53
C TRP A 253 -7.58 -5.38 -21.32
N ILE A 254 -7.90 -4.88 -20.12
CA ILE A 254 -7.87 -5.69 -18.90
C ILE A 254 -8.78 -6.91 -19.03
N LYS A 255 -10.04 -6.70 -19.50
CA LYS A 255 -10.99 -7.80 -19.66
C LYS A 255 -10.56 -8.84 -20.70
N ASP A 256 -9.95 -8.38 -21.79
CA ASP A 256 -9.48 -9.26 -22.85
C ASP A 256 -8.24 -10.05 -22.39
N ALA A 257 -7.30 -9.40 -21.72
CA ALA A 257 -6.08 -10.02 -21.20
C ALA A 257 -6.34 -11.08 -20.10
N ILE A 258 -7.38 -10.93 -19.28
CA ILE A 258 -7.71 -11.91 -18.25
C ILE A 258 -8.53 -13.11 -18.75
N ARG A 259 -9.06 -13.05 -20.00
CA ARG A 259 -9.84 -14.14 -20.60
C ARG A 259 -8.98 -15.11 -21.42
N GLY A 260 -7.88 -14.62 -21.97
CA GLY A 260 -6.89 -15.39 -22.73
C GLY A 260 -5.80 -15.97 -21.84
#